data_af6839be61ec81db04470e36a2902c86
#
_entry.id   af6839be61ec81db04470e36a2902c86
#
_cell.length_a   1.000
_cell.length_b   1.000
_cell.length_c   1.000
_cell.angle_alpha   90.00
_cell.angle_beta   90.00
_cell.angle_gamma   90.00
#
_symmetry.space_group_name_H-M   'P 1'
#
loop_
_entity.id
_entity.type
_entity.pdbx_description
1 polymer ?
#
loop_
_entity_poly.entity_id
_entity_poly.type
_entity_poly.pdbx_seq_one_letter_code
_entity_poly.pdbx_strand_id
1 'polypeptide(L)'
;MYREVKIMKVKNVKKILATVITAALAIGLAGCTSSTPVKTDDTGKTKISMVIFSGGGQDTFDNAAAKFNEMQDEIELSIQPATGDYNQYLGARAASNDLPDMFWLSPYAQVQQFAGNGYLMDLSDQEFTSKVYDYTLNAVSYDGKVYAYPLRQEFLGVFYNTELFEKAGITEVPTTLTELNEDCQKLQDAGITPFAATYKDAWTLNHAFSCLEGAAVDKNDNMESWVASMNDGSGSYKTDKSDNVFEFLDLMKENSGSNYMDSDSTAGFTAFANGDAAMLFSGEFSLLNVATINPDLPVGLFAAPVTDDSSDAKLDVDVGVACVINSQTKNKEACLKVLEYLSDNTSKDGWFGATNDAMGEAVPCMPYEGQYSAKYMDDYKAYMNSGANRPWVYQQLPAGSNTEIGNIIQAYMAGSVDKEQALQQLDESNQELLNP
;
A
#
# COMPACT_ATOMS: atom_id res chain seq x y z
N MET A 1 0.20 -53.56 20.33
CA MET A 1 0.99 -54.26 19.29
C MET A 1 1.89 -53.21 18.63
N TYR A 2 3.04 -52.93 19.25
CA TYR A 2 4.03 -51.95 18.76
C TYR A 2 4.87 -52.62 17.68
N ARG A 3 4.99 -52.00 16.51
CA ARG A 3 5.95 -52.36 15.46
C ARG A 3 7.15 -51.43 15.55
N GLU A 4 8.28 -52.02 15.94
CA GLU A 4 9.61 -51.40 15.89
C GLU A 4 10.00 -51.10 14.44
N VAL A 5 10.42 -49.88 14.17
CA VAL A 5 11.05 -49.45 12.89
C VAL A 5 12.58 -49.57 13.08
N LYS A 6 13.18 -50.53 12.39
CA LYS A 6 14.63 -50.78 12.33
C LYS A 6 15.33 -49.63 11.60
N ILE A 7 16.21 -48.93 12.30
CA ILE A 7 17.13 -47.94 11.72
C ILE A 7 18.25 -48.67 10.99
N MET A 8 18.27 -48.57 9.66
CA MET A 8 19.40 -49.06 8.84
C MET A 8 20.54 -48.02 8.86
N LYS A 9 21.70 -48.41 9.35
CA LYS A 9 22.94 -47.64 9.34
C LYS A 9 23.49 -47.51 7.92
N VAL A 10 23.46 -46.26 7.39
CA VAL A 10 24.14 -45.92 6.14
C VAL A 10 25.63 -45.70 6.39
N LYS A 11 26.44 -46.76 6.18
CA LYS A 11 27.88 -46.67 6.07
C LYS A 11 28.28 -47.03 4.63
N ASN A 12 28.21 -46.11 3.68
CA ASN A 12 28.86 -46.27 2.36
C ASN A 12 28.60 -45.08 1.40
N VAL A 13 28.36 -43.86 1.88
CA VAL A 13 28.17 -42.69 0.98
C VAL A 13 29.48 -41.87 0.74
N LYS A 14 30.58 -42.21 1.43
CA LYS A 14 31.84 -41.44 1.29
C LYS A 14 32.80 -41.91 0.18
N LYS A 15 32.45 -42.91 -0.62
CA LYS A 15 33.35 -43.40 -1.70
C LYS A 15 32.88 -43.14 -3.14
N ILE A 16 31.74 -42.52 -3.35
CA ILE A 16 31.22 -42.21 -4.72
C ILE A 16 31.38 -40.74 -5.09
N LEU A 17 31.74 -39.85 -4.14
CA LEU A 17 31.90 -38.41 -4.41
C LEU A 17 33.33 -37.99 -4.81
N ALA A 18 34.29 -38.92 -4.85
CA ALA A 18 35.71 -38.62 -5.14
C ALA A 18 36.12 -38.86 -6.61
N THR A 19 35.23 -39.38 -7.48
CA THR A 19 35.62 -39.79 -8.84
C THR A 19 34.98 -38.92 -9.94
N VAL A 20 34.18 -37.91 -9.60
CA VAL A 20 33.55 -36.98 -10.58
C VAL A 20 34.21 -35.58 -10.63
N ILE A 21 35.09 -35.25 -9.69
CA ILE A 21 35.72 -33.93 -9.60
C ILE A 21 37.07 -33.84 -10.36
N THR A 22 37.62 -34.94 -10.88
CA THR A 22 38.93 -34.94 -11.54
C THR A 22 38.89 -34.89 -13.07
N ALA A 23 37.72 -34.80 -13.68
CA ALA A 23 37.58 -34.72 -15.14
C ALA A 23 37.20 -33.33 -15.70
N ALA A 24 37.02 -32.28 -14.83
CA ALA A 24 36.59 -30.96 -15.23
C ALA A 24 37.67 -29.86 -15.15
N LEU A 25 38.94 -30.20 -14.88
CA LEU A 25 40.01 -29.23 -14.66
C LEU A 25 41.09 -29.19 -15.75
N ALA A 26 40.82 -29.70 -16.94
CA ALA A 26 41.83 -29.76 -18.02
C ALA A 26 41.43 -29.09 -19.36
N ILE A 27 40.36 -28.25 -19.37
CA ILE A 27 40.02 -27.46 -20.59
C ILE A 27 39.66 -26.04 -20.11
N GLY A 28 40.67 -25.16 -20.00
CA GLY A 28 40.38 -23.77 -19.63
C GLY A 28 41.54 -22.85 -19.48
N LEU A 29 42.59 -23.01 -20.30
CA LEU A 29 43.66 -22.03 -20.40
C LEU A 29 43.99 -21.77 -21.90
N ALA A 30 43.01 -21.24 -22.58
CA ALA A 30 43.24 -20.56 -23.85
C ALA A 30 42.09 -19.64 -24.16
N GLY A 31 42.30 -18.38 -24.08
CA GLY A 31 41.50 -17.49 -24.91
C GLY A 31 40.66 -16.47 -24.26
N CYS A 32 41.22 -15.29 -24.24
CA CYS A 32 40.58 -14.05 -24.71
C CYS A 32 39.38 -13.52 -23.98
N THR A 33 39.62 -12.42 -23.32
CA THR A 33 38.71 -11.27 -23.27
C THR A 33 37.68 -11.29 -24.40
N SER A 34 36.50 -11.80 -24.12
CA SER A 34 35.31 -11.45 -24.85
C SER A 34 34.31 -10.97 -23.80
N SER A 35 34.25 -9.64 -23.64
CA SER A 35 33.03 -8.98 -23.17
C SER A 35 31.89 -9.58 -23.98
N THR A 36 31.02 -10.32 -23.32
CA THR A 36 29.75 -10.74 -23.91
C THR A 36 29.05 -9.45 -24.33
N PRO A 37 28.73 -9.25 -25.62
CA PRO A 37 27.94 -8.09 -26.00
C PRO A 37 26.59 -8.25 -25.32
N VAL A 38 26.18 -7.26 -24.51
CA VAL A 38 24.80 -7.00 -24.23
C VAL A 38 24.11 -7.08 -25.58
N LYS A 39 23.14 -7.97 -25.75
CA LYS A 39 22.29 -7.99 -26.93
C LYS A 39 21.57 -6.65 -26.97
N THR A 40 22.11 -5.69 -27.67
CA THR A 40 21.38 -4.54 -28.17
C THR A 40 20.44 -5.12 -29.23
N ASP A 41 19.13 -5.17 -28.90
CA ASP A 41 18.15 -5.29 -29.97
C ASP A 41 18.31 -4.08 -30.88
N ASP A 42 18.02 -4.29 -32.16
CA ASP A 42 18.39 -3.46 -33.32
C ASP A 42 17.71 -2.06 -33.35
N THR A 43 17.12 -1.59 -32.24
CA THR A 43 16.39 -0.30 -32.17
C THR A 43 17.27 0.89 -31.77
N GLY A 44 18.45 0.67 -31.20
CA GLY A 44 19.35 1.74 -30.73
C GLY A 44 18.84 2.50 -29.47
N LYS A 45 17.68 2.12 -28.93
CA LYS A 45 17.08 2.76 -27.73
C LYS A 45 17.72 2.24 -26.44
N THR A 46 17.82 3.12 -25.43
CA THR A 46 18.19 2.74 -24.05
C THR A 46 17.02 2.04 -23.38
N LYS A 47 17.21 0.79 -22.96
CA LYS A 47 16.16 0.02 -22.28
C LYS A 47 16.16 0.33 -20.81
N ILE A 48 14.99 0.75 -20.27
CA ILE A 48 14.74 0.99 -18.86
C ILE A 48 13.67 0.01 -18.39
N SER A 49 13.98 -0.72 -17.32
CA SER A 49 13.00 -1.56 -16.64
C SER A 49 12.57 -0.93 -15.33
N MET A 50 11.25 -0.81 -15.16
CA MET A 50 10.63 -0.44 -13.90
C MET A 50 9.92 -1.67 -13.33
N VAL A 51 10.25 -2.04 -12.10
CA VAL A 51 9.60 -3.16 -11.42
C VAL A 51 8.63 -2.62 -10.37
N ILE A 52 7.39 -3.12 -10.40
CA ILE A 52 6.29 -2.66 -9.58
C ILE A 52 5.75 -3.79 -8.70
N PHE A 53 4.91 -3.45 -7.71
CA PHE A 53 4.14 -4.44 -6.96
C PHE A 53 3.29 -5.28 -7.92
N SER A 54 3.06 -6.55 -7.62
CA SER A 54 2.06 -7.33 -8.32
C SER A 54 0.65 -6.91 -7.84
N GLY A 55 -0.20 -6.49 -8.76
CA GLY A 55 -1.56 -6.03 -8.44
C GLY A 55 -2.40 -5.87 -9.69
N GLY A 56 -3.65 -5.44 -9.54
CA GLY A 56 -4.51 -5.10 -10.68
C GLY A 56 -3.97 -3.92 -11.50
N GLY A 57 -4.50 -3.77 -12.71
CA GLY A 57 -4.18 -2.59 -13.55
C GLY A 57 -2.94 -2.72 -14.43
N GLN A 58 -2.37 -3.92 -14.63
CA GLN A 58 -1.18 -4.10 -15.50
C GLN A 58 -1.39 -3.52 -16.89
N ASP A 59 -2.57 -3.72 -17.50
CA ASP A 59 -2.89 -3.16 -18.82
C ASP A 59 -2.77 -1.62 -18.83
N THR A 60 -3.12 -0.96 -17.73
CA THR A 60 -2.99 0.50 -17.57
C THR A 60 -1.51 0.92 -17.57
N PHE A 61 -0.66 0.19 -16.86
CA PHE A 61 0.79 0.47 -16.83
C PHE A 61 1.45 0.16 -18.17
N ASP A 62 1.05 -0.91 -18.85
CA ASP A 62 1.53 -1.25 -20.19
C ASP A 62 1.15 -0.17 -21.19
N ASN A 63 -0.08 0.36 -21.13
CA ASN A 63 -0.53 1.47 -21.96
C ASN A 63 0.24 2.77 -21.66
N ALA A 64 0.52 3.07 -20.39
CA ALA A 64 1.31 4.24 -20.02
C ALA A 64 2.76 4.13 -20.52
N ALA A 65 3.38 2.95 -20.42
CA ALA A 65 4.70 2.71 -20.98
C ALA A 65 4.71 2.81 -22.51
N ALA A 66 3.68 2.28 -23.19
CA ALA A 66 3.53 2.39 -24.65
C ALA A 66 3.43 3.86 -25.09
N LYS A 67 2.62 4.67 -24.40
CA LYS A 67 2.50 6.10 -24.69
C LYS A 67 3.86 6.81 -24.56
N PHE A 68 4.59 6.56 -23.45
CA PHE A 68 5.93 7.11 -23.30
C PHE A 68 6.86 6.72 -24.45
N ASN A 69 6.84 5.46 -24.85
CA ASN A 69 7.68 4.92 -25.93
C ASN A 69 7.33 5.50 -27.30
N GLU A 70 6.08 5.92 -27.53
CA GLU A 70 5.62 6.60 -28.75
C GLU A 70 6.00 8.08 -28.80
N MET A 71 6.17 8.73 -27.64
CA MET A 71 6.47 10.17 -27.55
C MET A 71 7.93 10.49 -27.88
N GLN A 72 8.83 9.52 -27.85
CA GLN A 72 10.26 9.72 -28.05
C GLN A 72 10.94 8.45 -28.62
N ASP A 73 12.17 8.62 -29.19
CA ASP A 73 12.89 7.55 -29.87
C ASP A 73 14.19 7.10 -29.14
N GLU A 74 14.47 7.66 -27.94
CA GLU A 74 15.75 7.43 -27.25
C GLU A 74 15.65 6.29 -26.20
N ILE A 75 14.47 6.09 -25.59
CA ILE A 75 14.25 5.18 -24.47
C ILE A 75 13.17 4.17 -24.81
N GLU A 76 13.33 2.95 -24.34
CA GLU A 76 12.32 1.90 -24.33
C GLU A 76 12.00 1.56 -22.88
N LEU A 77 10.89 2.09 -22.36
CA LEU A 77 10.40 1.81 -21.01
C LEU A 77 9.56 0.54 -21.01
N SER A 78 9.84 -0.37 -20.08
CA SER A 78 8.97 -1.51 -19.73
C SER A 78 8.63 -1.49 -18.24
N ILE A 79 7.37 -1.70 -17.91
CA ILE A 79 6.87 -1.76 -16.53
C ILE A 79 6.41 -3.19 -16.26
N GLN A 80 7.00 -3.83 -15.25
CA GLN A 80 6.77 -5.25 -14.99
C GLN A 80 6.45 -5.50 -13.52
N PRO A 81 5.43 -6.31 -13.20
CA PRO A 81 5.21 -6.74 -11.84
C PRO A 81 6.33 -7.70 -11.41
N ALA A 82 6.74 -7.61 -10.15
CA ALA A 82 7.65 -8.61 -9.59
C ALA A 82 6.96 -9.97 -9.49
N THR A 83 7.74 -11.04 -9.60
CA THR A 83 7.26 -12.40 -9.39
C THR A 83 7.41 -12.80 -7.93
N GLY A 84 6.33 -13.25 -7.29
CA GLY A 84 6.33 -13.68 -5.89
C GLY A 84 6.22 -12.52 -4.91
N ASP A 85 6.75 -12.71 -3.71
CA ASP A 85 6.76 -11.67 -2.69
C ASP A 85 7.71 -10.52 -3.06
N TYR A 86 7.16 -9.32 -3.10
CA TYR A 86 7.88 -8.13 -3.58
C TYR A 86 9.08 -7.75 -2.68
N ASN A 87 8.90 -7.82 -1.38
CA ASN A 87 9.95 -7.48 -0.43
C ASN A 87 11.11 -8.47 -0.47
N GLN A 88 10.80 -9.76 -0.61
CA GLN A 88 11.81 -10.81 -0.81
C GLN A 88 12.53 -10.63 -2.14
N TYR A 89 11.80 -10.30 -3.21
CA TYR A 89 12.38 -10.00 -4.52
C TYR A 89 13.39 -8.86 -4.44
N LEU A 90 13.00 -7.70 -3.87
CA LEU A 90 13.90 -6.55 -3.73
C LEU A 90 15.07 -6.84 -2.80
N GLY A 91 14.85 -7.52 -1.68
CA GLY A 91 15.90 -7.89 -0.73
C GLY A 91 16.97 -8.78 -1.38
N ALA A 92 16.57 -9.78 -2.16
CA ALA A 92 17.50 -10.66 -2.89
C ALA A 92 18.31 -9.88 -3.95
N ARG A 93 17.66 -8.97 -4.68
CA ARG A 93 18.30 -8.12 -5.69
C ARG A 93 19.27 -7.11 -5.07
N ALA A 94 18.89 -6.48 -3.96
CA ALA A 94 19.76 -5.58 -3.21
C ALA A 94 21.03 -6.31 -2.71
N ALA A 95 20.86 -7.50 -2.13
CA ALA A 95 21.97 -8.31 -1.62
C ALA A 95 22.94 -8.75 -2.73
N SER A 96 22.47 -8.89 -3.98
CA SER A 96 23.28 -9.28 -5.13
C SER A 96 23.79 -8.08 -5.98
N ASN A 97 23.52 -6.83 -5.57
CA ASN A 97 23.78 -5.62 -6.35
C ASN A 97 23.18 -5.66 -7.77
N ASP A 98 21.97 -6.20 -7.90
CA ASP A 98 21.26 -6.42 -9.16
C ASP A 98 19.84 -5.82 -9.10
N LEU A 99 19.66 -4.68 -8.40
CA LEU A 99 18.41 -3.94 -8.40
C LEU A 99 18.05 -3.45 -9.80
N PRO A 100 16.77 -3.42 -10.18
CA PRO A 100 16.31 -2.81 -11.44
C PRO A 100 16.76 -1.36 -11.56
N ASP A 101 16.72 -0.79 -12.77
CA ASP A 101 17.00 0.64 -12.96
C ASP A 101 16.07 1.52 -12.15
N MET A 102 14.77 1.18 -12.17
CA MET A 102 13.71 1.84 -11.43
C MET A 102 12.81 0.79 -10.75
N PHE A 103 12.25 1.14 -9.60
CA PHE A 103 11.32 0.27 -8.89
C PHE A 103 10.45 1.05 -7.92
N TRP A 104 9.37 0.42 -7.45
CA TRP A 104 8.48 1.02 -6.49
C TRP A 104 8.89 0.66 -5.06
N LEU A 105 8.64 1.57 -4.14
CA LEU A 105 8.78 1.35 -2.70
C LEU A 105 7.53 1.85 -1.97
N SER A 106 7.24 1.24 -0.83
CA SER A 106 6.35 1.86 0.14
C SER A 106 7.06 3.08 0.74
N PRO A 107 6.35 4.18 0.98
CA PRO A 107 6.92 5.39 1.56
C PRO A 107 7.48 5.16 2.97
N TYR A 108 8.07 6.19 3.54
CA TYR A 108 8.66 6.22 4.89
C TYR A 108 9.68 5.09 5.12
N ALA A 109 9.35 4.09 5.93
CA ALA A 109 10.31 3.10 6.43
C ALA A 109 11.10 2.40 5.31
N GLN A 110 10.44 2.00 4.21
CA GLN A 110 11.12 1.29 3.14
C GLN A 110 12.02 2.23 2.31
N VAL A 111 11.56 3.44 2.01
CA VAL A 111 12.40 4.46 1.36
C VAL A 111 13.61 4.79 2.23
N GLN A 112 13.40 5.03 3.53
CA GLN A 112 14.48 5.34 4.48
C GLN A 112 15.48 4.19 4.60
N GLN A 113 15.02 2.94 4.67
CA GLN A 113 15.88 1.76 4.71
C GLN A 113 16.75 1.64 3.46
N PHE A 114 16.16 1.79 2.28
CA PHE A 114 16.91 1.68 1.02
C PHE A 114 17.84 2.86 0.80
N ALA A 115 17.43 4.08 1.16
CA ALA A 115 18.28 5.28 1.11
C ALA A 115 19.46 5.18 2.09
N GLY A 116 19.20 4.77 3.35
CA GLY A 116 20.24 4.60 4.37
C GLY A 116 21.29 3.55 4.01
N ASN A 117 20.90 2.53 3.23
CA ASN A 117 21.83 1.53 2.66
C ASN A 117 22.52 1.98 1.37
N GLY A 118 22.23 3.19 0.87
CA GLY A 118 22.89 3.76 -0.33
C GLY A 118 22.38 3.17 -1.65
N TYR A 119 21.23 2.50 -1.66
CA TYR A 119 20.67 1.90 -2.88
C TYR A 119 19.95 2.89 -3.79
N LEU A 120 19.58 4.07 -3.27
CA LEU A 120 18.76 5.03 -4.00
C LEU A 120 19.56 6.22 -4.49
N MET A 121 19.17 6.77 -5.64
CA MET A 121 19.70 8.01 -6.18
C MET A 121 19.06 9.21 -5.44
N ASP A 122 19.88 10.20 -5.07
CA ASP A 122 19.42 11.49 -4.53
C ASP A 122 18.72 12.28 -5.64
N LEU A 123 17.47 12.67 -5.38
CA LEU A 123 16.59 13.40 -6.31
C LEU A 123 16.33 14.85 -5.86
N SER A 124 16.99 15.32 -4.79
CA SER A 124 16.70 16.62 -4.16
C SER A 124 16.82 17.81 -5.10
N ASP A 125 17.74 17.74 -6.09
CA ASP A 125 17.97 18.83 -7.04
C ASP A 125 17.09 18.74 -8.31
N GLN A 126 16.13 17.80 -8.34
CA GLN A 126 15.30 17.60 -9.54
C GLN A 126 14.06 18.51 -9.50
N GLU A 127 13.79 19.19 -10.61
CA GLU A 127 12.67 20.16 -10.72
C GLU A 127 11.31 19.50 -10.45
N PHE A 128 11.12 18.24 -10.84
CA PHE A 128 9.85 17.56 -10.64
C PHE A 128 9.48 17.35 -9.16
N THR A 129 10.45 17.39 -8.23
CA THR A 129 10.15 17.29 -6.79
C THR A 129 9.42 18.51 -6.25
N SER A 130 9.54 19.66 -6.91
CA SER A 130 8.81 20.89 -6.54
C SER A 130 7.36 20.90 -7.00
N LYS A 131 6.92 19.91 -7.78
CA LYS A 131 5.57 19.80 -8.31
C LYS A 131 4.62 19.00 -7.42
N VAL A 132 5.12 18.39 -6.34
CA VAL A 132 4.32 17.61 -5.39
C VAL A 132 3.94 18.45 -4.16
N TYR A 133 2.92 18.02 -3.45
CA TYR A 133 2.57 18.64 -2.16
C TYR A 133 3.73 18.49 -1.18
N ASP A 134 4.08 19.55 -0.45
CA ASP A 134 5.21 19.57 0.47
C ASP A 134 5.15 18.43 1.50
N TYR A 135 3.97 18.09 2.01
CA TYR A 135 3.82 17.02 3.00
C TYR A 135 4.17 15.65 2.43
N THR A 136 4.00 15.42 1.12
CA THR A 136 4.36 14.12 0.49
C THR A 136 5.87 13.92 0.42
N LEU A 137 6.66 14.99 0.48
CA LEU A 137 8.12 14.90 0.47
C LEU A 137 8.66 14.26 1.75
N ASN A 138 7.97 14.39 2.89
CA ASN A 138 8.36 13.71 4.13
C ASN A 138 8.34 12.19 3.96
N ALA A 139 7.36 11.67 3.24
CA ALA A 139 7.18 10.24 3.00
C ALA A 139 8.29 9.62 2.12
N VAL A 140 8.99 10.45 1.33
CA VAL A 140 10.01 10.02 0.35
C VAL A 140 11.41 10.54 0.64
N SER A 141 11.62 11.08 1.86
CA SER A 141 12.88 11.70 2.29
C SER A 141 13.61 10.86 3.34
N TYR A 142 14.94 10.99 3.35
CA TYR A 142 15.84 10.45 4.35
C TYR A 142 17.01 11.41 4.57
N ASP A 143 17.35 11.71 5.83
CA ASP A 143 18.44 12.60 6.22
C ASP A 143 18.42 13.96 5.46
N GLY A 144 17.22 14.55 5.36
CA GLY A 144 16.99 15.85 4.71
C GLY A 144 17.11 15.86 3.17
N LYS A 145 17.14 14.69 2.53
CA LYS A 145 17.23 14.53 1.09
C LYS A 145 16.08 13.73 0.53
N VAL A 146 15.64 14.05 -0.68
CA VAL A 146 14.57 13.35 -1.40
C VAL A 146 15.16 12.19 -2.18
N TYR A 147 14.65 10.97 -1.98
CA TYR A 147 15.17 9.75 -2.62
C TYR A 147 14.15 9.03 -3.51
N ALA A 148 12.90 9.47 -3.49
CA ALA A 148 11.86 8.88 -4.32
C ALA A 148 10.91 9.97 -4.84
N TYR A 149 10.20 9.65 -5.91
CA TYR A 149 9.10 10.47 -6.40
C TYR A 149 7.76 9.84 -5.98
N PRO A 150 6.89 10.56 -5.25
CA PRO A 150 5.58 10.05 -4.88
C PRO A 150 4.70 9.94 -6.12
N LEU A 151 4.30 8.72 -6.49
CA LEU A 151 3.55 8.48 -7.72
C LEU A 151 2.06 8.71 -7.58
N ARG A 152 1.50 8.39 -6.41
CA ARG A 152 0.09 8.55 -6.13
C ARG A 152 -0.15 8.75 -4.65
N GLN A 153 -1.25 9.43 -4.35
CA GLN A 153 -1.83 9.39 -3.03
C GLN A 153 -2.84 8.25 -2.98
N GLU A 154 -2.91 7.63 -1.83
CA GLU A 154 -3.98 6.70 -1.48
C GLU A 154 -4.71 7.26 -0.27
N PHE A 155 -5.98 6.92 -0.12
CA PHE A 155 -6.78 7.35 1.02
C PHE A 155 -7.62 6.21 1.55
N LEU A 156 -7.80 6.20 2.86
CA LEU A 156 -8.61 5.24 3.58
C LEU A 156 -9.86 5.91 4.13
N GLY A 157 -11.00 5.24 3.95
CA GLY A 157 -12.27 5.73 4.44
C GLY A 157 -13.37 4.69 4.33
N VAL A 158 -14.59 5.12 4.50
CA VAL A 158 -15.78 4.29 4.29
C VAL A 158 -16.40 4.66 2.95
N PHE A 159 -16.29 3.76 1.99
CA PHE A 159 -17.05 3.86 0.74
C PHE A 159 -18.46 3.35 0.97
N TYR A 160 -19.47 4.02 0.43
CA TYR A 160 -20.86 3.62 0.63
C TYR A 160 -21.68 3.67 -0.66
N ASN A 161 -22.66 2.82 -0.75
CA ASN A 161 -23.64 2.81 -1.83
C ASN A 161 -24.72 3.85 -1.52
N THR A 162 -24.73 4.96 -2.30
CA THR A 162 -25.64 6.08 -2.06
C THR A 162 -27.12 5.70 -2.21
N GLU A 163 -27.46 4.76 -3.10
CA GLU A 163 -28.85 4.29 -3.28
C GLU A 163 -29.32 3.46 -2.08
N LEU A 164 -28.44 2.65 -1.47
CA LEU A 164 -28.80 1.88 -0.28
C LEU A 164 -28.96 2.77 0.95
N PHE A 165 -28.16 3.84 1.07
CA PHE A 165 -28.32 4.87 2.09
C PHE A 165 -29.66 5.58 1.93
N GLU A 166 -29.98 6.05 0.71
CA GLU A 166 -31.27 6.68 0.42
C GLU A 166 -32.44 5.74 0.74
N LYS A 167 -32.37 4.46 0.36
CA LYS A 167 -33.37 3.44 0.65
C LYS A 167 -33.59 3.23 2.16
N ALA A 168 -32.51 3.35 2.96
CA ALA A 168 -32.59 3.29 4.42
C ALA A 168 -33.02 4.61 5.07
N GLY A 169 -33.23 5.67 4.27
CA GLY A 169 -33.62 7.00 4.76
C GLY A 169 -32.45 7.79 5.34
N ILE A 170 -31.20 7.43 5.00
CA ILE A 170 -29.99 8.15 5.38
C ILE A 170 -29.72 9.21 4.30
N THR A 171 -29.79 10.49 4.67
CA THR A 171 -29.64 11.62 3.73
C THR A 171 -28.33 12.37 3.87
N GLU A 172 -27.62 12.17 4.97
CA GLU A 172 -26.32 12.75 5.24
C GLU A 172 -25.39 11.65 5.74
N VAL A 173 -24.09 11.73 5.43
CA VAL A 173 -23.11 10.78 5.92
C VAL A 173 -22.80 11.01 7.40
N PRO A 174 -22.51 9.95 8.18
CA PRO A 174 -22.20 10.10 9.60
C PRO A 174 -20.83 10.79 9.79
N THR A 175 -20.77 11.70 10.73
CA THR A 175 -19.55 12.41 11.15
C THR A 175 -19.14 12.07 12.59
N THR A 176 -19.98 11.32 13.30
CA THR A 176 -19.76 10.83 14.67
C THR A 176 -19.98 9.34 14.76
N LEU A 177 -19.37 8.71 15.77
CA LEU A 177 -19.53 7.26 16.01
C LEU A 177 -20.97 6.90 16.36
N THR A 178 -21.65 7.76 17.14
CA THR A 178 -23.07 7.61 17.44
C THR A 178 -23.92 7.64 16.15
N GLU A 179 -23.71 8.61 15.25
CA GLU A 179 -24.44 8.68 13.98
C GLU A 179 -24.19 7.46 13.12
N LEU A 180 -22.95 6.95 13.03
CA LEU A 180 -22.62 5.74 12.27
C LEU A 180 -23.36 4.52 12.83
N ASN A 181 -23.45 4.37 14.15
CA ASN A 181 -24.19 3.28 14.79
C ASN A 181 -25.70 3.39 14.49
N GLU A 182 -26.28 4.60 14.54
CA GLU A 182 -27.68 4.84 14.16
C GLU A 182 -27.93 4.51 12.68
N ASP A 183 -26.99 4.83 11.80
CA ASP A 183 -27.12 4.52 10.37
C ASP A 183 -26.98 3.02 10.11
N CYS A 184 -26.14 2.31 10.83
CA CYS A 184 -26.11 0.83 10.80
C CYS A 184 -27.47 0.25 11.19
N GLN A 185 -28.13 0.79 12.22
CA GLN A 185 -29.47 0.34 12.62
C GLN A 185 -30.53 0.62 11.54
N LYS A 186 -30.51 1.82 10.91
CA LYS A 186 -31.43 2.14 9.81
C LYS A 186 -31.25 1.19 8.62
N LEU A 187 -30.00 0.86 8.28
CA LEU A 187 -29.69 -0.12 7.23
C LEU A 187 -30.24 -1.50 7.58
N GLN A 188 -30.01 -1.97 8.80
CA GLN A 188 -30.54 -3.26 9.28
C GLN A 188 -32.08 -3.28 9.26
N ASP A 189 -32.76 -2.23 9.71
CA ASP A 189 -34.20 -2.10 9.69
C ASP A 189 -34.76 -2.12 8.25
N ALA A 190 -33.99 -1.65 7.27
CA ALA A 190 -34.29 -1.75 5.85
C ALA A 190 -33.93 -3.11 5.22
N GLY A 191 -33.40 -4.07 6.02
CA GLY A 191 -32.97 -5.39 5.56
C GLY A 191 -31.67 -5.38 4.76
N ILE A 192 -30.80 -4.38 4.99
CA ILE A 192 -29.53 -4.18 4.30
C ILE A 192 -28.39 -4.49 5.29
N THR A 193 -27.41 -5.29 4.88
CA THR A 193 -26.18 -5.50 5.67
C THR A 193 -25.36 -4.20 5.65
N PRO A 194 -25.00 -3.63 6.82
CA PRO A 194 -24.25 -2.38 6.82
C PRO A 194 -22.85 -2.49 6.21
N PHE A 195 -21.99 -3.41 6.68
CA PHE A 195 -20.61 -3.49 6.24
C PHE A 195 -20.30 -4.75 5.40
N ALA A 196 -19.56 -4.58 4.33
CA ALA A 196 -18.91 -5.66 3.60
C ALA A 196 -17.67 -6.11 4.37
N ALA A 197 -17.64 -7.36 4.81
CA ALA A 197 -16.49 -7.91 5.53
C ALA A 197 -15.35 -8.28 4.58
N THR A 198 -14.12 -7.98 5.03
CA THR A 198 -12.86 -8.32 4.35
C THR A 198 -11.86 -8.98 5.32
N TYR A 199 -12.31 -9.40 6.50
CA TYR A 199 -11.51 -9.58 7.73
C TYR A 199 -10.69 -10.87 7.76
N LYS A 200 -10.88 -11.77 6.79
CA LYS A 200 -9.98 -12.91 6.58
C LYS A 200 -8.58 -12.48 6.13
N ASP A 201 -8.48 -11.32 5.48
CA ASP A 201 -7.22 -10.75 5.06
C ASP A 201 -6.74 -9.75 6.12
N ALA A 202 -5.74 -10.11 6.91
CA ALA A 202 -5.24 -9.32 8.04
C ALA A 202 -4.82 -7.90 7.66
N TRP A 203 -4.34 -7.68 6.41
CA TRP A 203 -3.95 -6.35 5.95
C TRP A 203 -5.12 -5.34 5.94
N THR A 204 -6.36 -5.79 5.68
CA THR A 204 -7.54 -4.90 5.71
C THR A 204 -7.83 -4.40 7.11
N LEU A 205 -7.59 -5.25 8.11
CA LEU A 205 -7.75 -4.90 9.52
C LEU A 205 -6.60 -4.02 10.04
N ASN A 206 -5.38 -4.17 9.49
CA ASN A 206 -4.33 -3.20 9.72
C ASN A 206 -4.74 -1.80 9.23
N HIS A 207 -5.28 -1.70 8.03
CA HIS A 207 -5.75 -0.41 7.48
C HIS A 207 -6.86 0.19 8.36
N ALA A 208 -7.87 -0.61 8.74
CA ALA A 208 -8.95 -0.15 9.61
C ALA A 208 -8.40 0.33 10.96
N PHE A 209 -7.65 -0.51 11.68
CA PHE A 209 -7.11 -0.15 12.98
C PHE A 209 -6.21 1.09 12.91
N SER A 210 -5.30 1.15 11.95
CA SER A 210 -4.34 2.25 11.84
C SER A 210 -5.01 3.59 11.48
N CYS A 211 -6.08 3.57 10.67
CA CYS A 211 -6.91 4.73 10.41
C CYS A 211 -7.60 5.22 11.70
N LEU A 212 -8.22 4.30 12.43
CA LEU A 212 -8.90 4.61 13.69
C LEU A 212 -7.93 5.09 14.77
N GLU A 213 -6.74 4.47 14.87
CA GLU A 213 -5.68 4.88 15.80
C GLU A 213 -5.13 6.26 15.42
N GLY A 214 -4.92 6.51 14.11
CA GLY A 214 -4.55 7.83 13.60
C GLY A 214 -5.53 8.91 14.05
N ALA A 215 -6.84 8.64 13.95
CA ALA A 215 -7.88 9.55 14.43
C ALA A 215 -7.84 9.72 15.97
N ALA A 216 -7.51 8.66 16.71
CA ALA A 216 -7.43 8.70 18.16
C ALA A 216 -6.25 9.55 18.65
N VAL A 217 -5.13 9.59 17.92
CA VAL A 217 -3.90 10.31 18.32
C VAL A 217 -3.73 11.67 17.65
N ASP A 218 -4.49 11.99 16.59
CA ASP A 218 -4.36 13.25 15.84
C ASP A 218 -4.82 14.49 16.62
N LYS A 219 -5.59 14.32 17.67
CA LYS A 219 -6.12 15.45 18.44
C LYS A 219 -5.00 16.27 19.11
N ASN A 220 -5.01 17.58 18.88
CA ASN A 220 -4.04 18.55 19.39
C ASN A 220 -2.61 18.37 18.85
N ASP A 221 -2.44 18.00 17.60
CA ASP A 221 -1.14 17.79 16.94
C ASP A 221 -0.26 16.70 17.62
N ASN A 222 -0.90 15.71 18.23
CA ASN A 222 -0.18 14.67 18.96
C ASN A 222 0.33 13.51 18.08
N MET A 223 -0.14 13.39 16.82
CA MET A 223 0.22 12.26 15.97
C MET A 223 1.74 12.16 15.73
N GLU A 224 2.40 13.26 15.38
CA GLU A 224 3.85 13.26 15.15
C GLU A 224 4.62 12.83 16.40
N SER A 225 4.24 13.35 17.58
CA SER A 225 4.88 12.99 18.85
C SER A 225 4.58 11.55 19.26
N TRP A 226 3.37 11.05 18.97
CA TRP A 226 3.02 9.65 19.21
C TRP A 226 3.83 8.71 18.30
N VAL A 227 3.90 9.00 17.00
CA VAL A 227 4.73 8.24 16.05
C VAL A 227 6.20 8.24 16.48
N ALA A 228 6.74 9.39 16.91
CA ALA A 228 8.10 9.46 17.43
C ALA A 228 8.31 8.57 18.66
N SER A 229 7.35 8.56 19.59
CA SER A 229 7.40 7.70 20.78
C SER A 229 7.30 6.21 20.45
N MET A 230 6.51 5.84 19.45
CA MET A 230 6.44 4.46 18.99
C MET A 230 7.77 4.00 18.37
N ASN A 231 8.44 4.88 17.63
CA ASN A 231 9.72 4.59 16.99
C ASN A 231 10.91 4.58 17.96
N ASP A 232 10.83 5.27 19.10
CA ASP A 232 11.87 5.22 20.14
C ASP A 232 11.57 4.20 21.27
N GLY A 233 10.41 3.53 21.20
CA GLY A 233 10.00 2.49 22.13
C GLY A 233 9.41 3.01 23.45
N SER A 234 9.18 4.31 23.61
CA SER A 234 8.53 4.89 24.78
C SER A 234 7.00 4.99 24.65
N GLY A 235 6.45 4.80 23.46
CA GLY A 235 5.04 4.90 23.16
C GLY A 235 4.23 3.65 23.49
N SER A 236 2.91 3.78 23.37
CA SER A 236 1.94 2.69 23.59
C SER A 236 0.73 2.89 22.68
N TYR A 237 0.13 1.79 22.25
CA TYR A 237 -1.18 1.77 21.56
C TYR A 237 -2.34 2.02 22.53
N LYS A 238 -2.09 1.96 23.84
CA LYS A 238 -3.11 2.30 24.83
C LYS A 238 -3.18 3.81 25.00
N THR A 239 -4.11 4.44 24.30
CA THR A 239 -4.40 5.87 24.34
C THR A 239 -5.67 6.16 25.13
N ASP A 240 -6.00 7.41 25.37
CA ASP A 240 -7.24 7.83 26.02
C ASP A 240 -8.49 7.58 25.17
N LYS A 241 -8.31 7.27 23.88
CA LYS A 241 -9.37 6.96 22.92
C LYS A 241 -9.36 5.51 22.43
N SER A 242 -8.54 4.63 22.99
CA SER A 242 -8.51 3.21 22.59
C SER A 242 -9.88 2.55 22.69
N ASP A 243 -10.72 2.95 23.66
CA ASP A 243 -12.09 2.43 23.77
C ASP A 243 -12.91 2.73 22.52
N ASN A 244 -12.81 3.94 21.98
CA ASN A 244 -13.53 4.34 20.75
C ASN A 244 -13.04 3.57 19.51
N VAL A 245 -11.71 3.35 19.40
CA VAL A 245 -11.13 2.55 18.30
C VAL A 245 -11.72 1.15 18.29
N PHE A 246 -11.75 0.50 19.45
CA PHE A 246 -12.29 -0.85 19.56
C PHE A 246 -13.83 -0.89 19.43
N GLU A 247 -14.53 0.17 19.86
CA GLU A 247 -15.99 0.31 19.63
C GLU A 247 -16.30 0.36 18.13
N PHE A 248 -15.53 1.09 17.34
CA PHE A 248 -15.69 1.09 15.88
C PHE A 248 -15.42 -0.30 15.27
N LEU A 249 -14.36 -1.00 15.70
CA LEU A 249 -14.10 -2.37 15.24
C LEU A 249 -15.23 -3.33 15.58
N ASP A 250 -15.80 -3.23 16.80
CA ASP A 250 -16.96 -4.03 17.19
C ASP A 250 -18.19 -3.68 16.35
N LEU A 251 -18.41 -2.39 16.06
CA LEU A 251 -19.48 -1.95 15.18
C LEU A 251 -19.33 -2.56 13.77
N MET A 252 -18.14 -2.55 13.20
CA MET A 252 -17.88 -3.22 11.92
C MET A 252 -18.18 -4.72 12.00
N LYS A 253 -17.70 -5.40 13.04
CA LYS A 253 -17.89 -6.83 13.28
C LYS A 253 -19.37 -7.22 13.42
N GLU A 254 -20.12 -6.50 14.25
CA GLU A 254 -21.52 -6.78 14.55
C GLU A 254 -22.44 -6.51 13.36
N ASN A 255 -22.00 -5.66 12.43
CA ASN A 255 -22.76 -5.21 11.28
C ASN A 255 -22.30 -5.81 9.93
N SER A 256 -21.47 -6.85 9.93
CA SER A 256 -20.93 -7.49 8.71
C SER A 256 -21.52 -8.87 8.40
N GLY A 257 -22.57 -9.29 9.12
CA GLY A 257 -23.17 -10.60 8.96
C GLY A 257 -22.40 -11.72 9.70
N SER A 258 -22.93 -12.96 9.66
CA SER A 258 -22.45 -14.06 10.51
C SER A 258 -21.09 -14.68 10.08
N ASN A 259 -20.68 -14.51 8.83
CA ASN A 259 -19.49 -15.15 8.25
C ASN A 259 -18.35 -14.14 8.00
N TYR A 260 -18.32 -13.07 8.77
CA TYR A 260 -17.39 -11.95 8.54
C TYR A 260 -15.90 -12.37 8.55
N MET A 261 -15.51 -13.37 9.36
CA MET A 261 -14.11 -13.86 9.40
C MET A 261 -13.75 -14.82 8.26
N ASP A 262 -14.74 -15.32 7.51
CA ASP A 262 -14.48 -16.18 6.34
C ASP A 262 -14.36 -15.39 5.05
N SER A 263 -14.74 -14.10 5.06
CA SER A 263 -14.72 -13.20 3.90
C SER A 263 -13.35 -12.56 3.74
N ASP A 264 -12.67 -12.87 2.64
CA ASP A 264 -11.45 -12.19 2.19
C ASP A 264 -11.79 -10.87 1.46
N SER A 265 -10.78 -10.11 1.09
CA SER A 265 -10.95 -8.83 0.39
C SER A 265 -11.72 -8.99 -0.92
N THR A 266 -11.48 -10.05 -1.68
CA THR A 266 -12.21 -10.33 -2.93
C THR A 266 -13.70 -10.55 -2.68
N ALA A 267 -14.05 -11.32 -1.65
CA ALA A 267 -15.43 -11.56 -1.27
C ALA A 267 -16.12 -10.26 -0.80
N GLY A 268 -15.44 -9.45 0.02
CA GLY A 268 -15.95 -8.18 0.50
C GLY A 268 -16.18 -7.16 -0.62
N PHE A 269 -15.23 -7.02 -1.53
CA PHE A 269 -15.37 -6.13 -2.70
C PHE A 269 -16.51 -6.59 -3.61
N THR A 270 -16.69 -7.91 -3.77
CA THR A 270 -17.80 -8.47 -4.53
C THR A 270 -19.14 -8.20 -3.86
N ALA A 271 -19.25 -8.37 -2.55
CA ALA A 271 -20.47 -8.10 -1.80
C ALA A 271 -20.87 -6.62 -1.90
N PHE A 272 -19.93 -5.70 -1.76
CA PHE A 272 -20.17 -4.28 -1.93
C PHE A 272 -20.61 -3.94 -3.36
N ALA A 273 -19.90 -4.46 -4.38
CA ALA A 273 -20.22 -4.24 -5.79
C ALA A 273 -21.63 -4.72 -6.19
N ASN A 274 -22.08 -5.83 -5.60
CA ASN A 274 -23.41 -6.38 -5.83
C ASN A 274 -24.53 -5.67 -5.04
N GLY A 275 -24.18 -4.79 -4.10
CA GLY A 275 -25.13 -4.16 -3.18
C GLY A 275 -25.63 -5.10 -2.07
N ASP A 276 -24.90 -6.18 -1.79
CA ASP A 276 -25.19 -7.09 -0.67
C ASP A 276 -24.84 -6.45 0.68
N ALA A 277 -23.96 -5.44 0.67
CA ALA A 277 -23.64 -4.59 1.80
C ALA A 277 -23.58 -3.12 1.39
N ALA A 278 -23.94 -2.22 2.31
CA ALA A 278 -24.05 -0.79 2.03
C ALA A 278 -22.71 -0.04 2.11
N MET A 279 -21.78 -0.49 2.93
CA MET A 279 -20.51 0.17 3.22
C MET A 279 -19.33 -0.79 3.07
N LEU A 280 -18.18 -0.23 2.67
CA LEU A 280 -16.89 -0.92 2.59
C LEU A 280 -15.83 -0.01 3.22
N PHE A 281 -15.22 -0.42 4.34
CA PHE A 281 -14.03 0.23 4.85
C PHE A 281 -12.82 -0.26 4.04
N SER A 282 -12.19 0.63 3.28
CA SER A 282 -11.03 0.28 2.44
C SER A 282 -10.32 1.54 1.94
N GLY A 283 -9.27 1.33 1.12
CA GLY A 283 -8.70 2.38 0.28
C GLY A 283 -9.34 2.40 -1.11
N GLU A 284 -9.17 3.53 -1.83
CA GLU A 284 -9.71 3.71 -3.19
C GLU A 284 -9.20 2.66 -4.18
N PHE A 285 -8.02 2.10 -3.95
CA PHE A 285 -7.45 1.00 -4.76
C PHE A 285 -8.39 -0.21 -4.86
N SER A 286 -9.28 -0.41 -3.88
CA SER A 286 -10.29 -1.49 -3.91
C SER A 286 -11.38 -1.24 -4.96
N LEU A 287 -11.64 0.02 -5.30
CA LEU A 287 -12.74 0.40 -6.19
C LEU A 287 -12.48 0.02 -7.65
N LEU A 288 -11.25 -0.20 -8.06
CA LEU A 288 -10.95 -0.79 -9.36
C LEU A 288 -11.56 -2.20 -9.48
N ASN A 289 -11.44 -3.01 -8.43
CA ASN A 289 -12.06 -4.35 -8.39
C ASN A 289 -13.59 -4.25 -8.34
N VAL A 290 -14.12 -3.32 -7.55
CA VAL A 290 -15.58 -3.05 -7.48
C VAL A 290 -16.12 -2.64 -8.86
N ALA A 291 -15.46 -1.71 -9.55
CA ALA A 291 -15.87 -1.24 -10.87
C ALA A 291 -15.77 -2.33 -11.96
N THR A 292 -14.88 -3.30 -11.82
CA THR A 292 -14.82 -4.46 -12.72
C THR A 292 -16.08 -5.31 -12.63
N ILE A 293 -16.72 -5.39 -11.47
CA ILE A 293 -17.94 -6.16 -11.23
C ILE A 293 -19.19 -5.32 -11.55
N ASN A 294 -19.22 -4.07 -11.06
CA ASN A 294 -20.33 -3.15 -11.26
C ASN A 294 -19.82 -1.71 -11.53
N PRO A 295 -19.57 -1.35 -12.80
CA PRO A 295 -19.04 -0.04 -13.15
C PRO A 295 -20.03 1.11 -12.90
N ASP A 296 -21.32 0.81 -12.76
CA ASP A 296 -22.39 1.81 -12.55
C ASP A 296 -22.77 1.96 -11.07
N LEU A 297 -22.04 1.30 -10.13
CA LEU A 297 -22.34 1.39 -8.70
C LEU A 297 -22.22 2.86 -8.24
N PRO A 298 -23.29 3.44 -7.64
CA PRO A 298 -23.21 4.79 -7.14
C PRO A 298 -22.49 4.84 -5.79
N VAL A 299 -21.20 5.17 -5.83
CA VAL A 299 -20.32 5.19 -4.67
C VAL A 299 -20.08 6.63 -4.19
N GLY A 300 -20.24 6.86 -2.89
CA GLY A 300 -19.76 8.01 -2.15
C GLY A 300 -18.69 7.62 -1.14
N LEU A 301 -18.08 8.60 -0.49
CA LEU A 301 -16.97 8.44 0.46
C LEU A 301 -17.22 9.29 1.71
N PHE A 302 -16.94 8.74 2.87
CA PHE A 302 -16.80 9.54 4.10
C PHE A 302 -15.65 9.05 4.97
N ALA A 303 -15.07 9.97 5.75
CA ALA A 303 -14.03 9.66 6.73
C ALA A 303 -14.61 8.85 7.88
N ALA A 304 -13.90 7.83 8.34
CA ALA A 304 -14.34 7.01 9.47
C ALA A 304 -14.47 7.85 10.75
N PRO A 305 -15.66 7.99 11.34
CA PRO A 305 -15.83 8.73 12.58
C PRO A 305 -15.45 7.85 13.77
N VAL A 306 -14.44 8.26 14.53
CA VAL A 306 -13.93 7.50 15.69
C VAL A 306 -14.50 7.98 17.01
N THR A 307 -15.00 9.22 17.06
CA THR A 307 -15.55 9.84 18.28
C THR A 307 -16.87 10.52 17.98
N ASP A 308 -17.50 11.11 19.01
CA ASP A 308 -18.67 11.97 18.86
C ASP A 308 -18.31 13.46 18.66
N ASP A 309 -17.05 13.75 18.35
CA ASP A 309 -16.59 15.06 17.89
C ASP A 309 -16.41 15.01 16.36
N SER A 310 -17.32 15.63 15.63
CA SER A 310 -17.30 15.63 14.15
C SER A 310 -16.00 16.21 13.55
N SER A 311 -15.24 16.98 14.31
CA SER A 311 -13.94 17.50 13.85
C SER A 311 -12.84 16.43 13.81
N ASP A 312 -13.06 15.27 14.44
CA ASP A 312 -12.16 14.12 14.41
C ASP A 312 -12.36 13.27 13.13
N ALA A 313 -13.47 13.46 12.40
CA ALA A 313 -13.77 12.76 11.14
C ALA A 313 -12.95 13.34 9.98
N LYS A 314 -11.66 12.98 9.93
CA LYS A 314 -10.72 13.37 8.87
C LYS A 314 -10.38 12.16 8.00
N LEU A 315 -10.22 12.41 6.70
CA LEU A 315 -9.81 11.36 5.76
C LEU A 315 -8.32 11.05 5.92
N ASP A 316 -7.98 9.79 6.01
CA ASP A 316 -6.58 9.35 6.04
C ASP A 316 -6.03 9.35 4.61
N VAL A 317 -5.06 10.23 4.32
CA VAL A 317 -4.50 10.45 2.98
C VAL A 317 -2.99 10.51 3.07
N ASP A 318 -2.30 9.66 2.33
CA ASP A 318 -0.82 9.70 2.27
C ASP A 318 -0.31 9.19 0.92
N VAL A 319 1.01 9.18 0.76
CA VAL A 319 1.68 8.56 -0.38
C VAL A 319 1.49 7.06 -0.31
N GLY A 320 0.82 6.48 -1.29
CA GLY A 320 0.66 5.02 -1.36
C GLY A 320 1.86 4.33 -1.99
N VAL A 321 2.44 4.96 -3.02
CA VAL A 321 3.55 4.40 -3.79
C VAL A 321 4.55 5.46 -4.15
N ALA A 322 5.84 5.14 -4.01
CA ALA A 322 6.95 5.97 -4.42
C ALA A 322 7.83 5.27 -5.47
N CYS A 323 8.23 5.99 -6.51
CA CYS A 323 9.16 5.49 -7.52
C CYS A 323 10.58 5.94 -7.23
N VAL A 324 11.52 5.02 -7.30
CA VAL A 324 12.93 5.26 -7.02
C VAL A 324 13.81 4.91 -8.21
N ILE A 325 15.02 5.51 -8.24
CA ILE A 325 16.09 5.15 -9.17
C ILE A 325 17.20 4.46 -8.39
N ASN A 326 17.64 3.30 -8.88
CA ASN A 326 18.82 2.60 -8.36
C ASN A 326 20.07 3.48 -8.47
N SER A 327 20.74 3.73 -7.36
CA SER A 327 21.97 4.54 -7.33
C SER A 327 23.09 4.00 -8.23
N GLN A 328 23.08 2.68 -8.50
CA GLN A 328 24.11 1.97 -9.30
C GLN A 328 23.70 1.81 -10.77
N THR A 329 22.53 2.29 -11.19
CA THR A 329 22.14 2.22 -12.61
C THR A 329 23.16 2.95 -13.50
N LYS A 330 23.40 2.39 -14.66
CA LYS A 330 24.23 3.02 -15.72
C LYS A 330 23.43 4.00 -16.58
N ASN A 331 22.11 3.99 -16.41
CA ASN A 331 21.13 4.68 -17.26
C ASN A 331 20.50 5.89 -16.54
N LYS A 332 21.27 6.59 -15.67
CA LYS A 332 20.74 7.65 -14.78
C LYS A 332 19.92 8.71 -15.51
N GLU A 333 20.47 9.24 -16.62
CA GLU A 333 19.79 10.28 -17.41
C GLU A 333 18.48 9.77 -18.04
N ALA A 334 18.45 8.53 -18.51
CA ALA A 334 17.23 7.93 -19.04
C ALA A 334 16.17 7.70 -17.95
N CYS A 335 16.59 7.26 -16.76
CA CYS A 335 15.69 7.12 -15.62
C CYS A 335 15.10 8.48 -15.17
N LEU A 336 15.90 9.54 -15.17
CA LEU A 336 15.41 10.90 -14.85
C LEU A 336 14.38 11.38 -15.88
N LYS A 337 14.60 11.13 -17.19
CA LYS A 337 13.59 11.43 -18.23
C LYS A 337 12.29 10.63 -18.03
N VAL A 338 12.39 9.39 -17.56
CA VAL A 338 11.20 8.61 -17.20
C VAL A 338 10.48 9.25 -16.00
N LEU A 339 11.20 9.63 -14.92
CA LEU A 339 10.58 10.33 -13.78
C LEU A 339 9.95 11.67 -14.18
N GLU A 340 10.56 12.41 -15.10
CA GLU A 340 9.97 13.63 -15.63
C GLU A 340 8.64 13.36 -16.33
N TYR A 341 8.53 12.29 -17.12
CA TYR A 341 7.26 11.84 -17.69
C TYR A 341 6.26 11.42 -16.61
N LEU A 342 6.70 10.66 -15.61
CA LEU A 342 5.84 10.26 -14.49
C LEU A 342 5.34 11.46 -13.68
N SER A 343 6.04 12.59 -13.71
CA SER A 343 5.68 13.83 -13.01
C SER A 343 4.82 14.79 -13.86
N ASP A 344 4.51 14.45 -15.11
CA ASP A 344 3.64 15.28 -15.96
C ASP A 344 2.18 15.11 -15.55
N ASN A 345 1.68 16.12 -14.83
CA ASN A 345 0.30 16.25 -14.36
C ASN A 345 -0.54 17.20 -15.19
N THR A 346 0.03 17.77 -16.26
CA THR A 346 -0.63 18.81 -17.09
C THR A 346 -1.36 18.20 -18.26
N SER A 347 -0.97 17.01 -18.71
CA SER A 347 -1.54 16.31 -19.85
C SER A 347 -2.35 15.09 -19.41
N LYS A 348 -3.57 14.96 -19.92
CA LYS A 348 -4.33 13.70 -19.77
C LYS A 348 -3.68 12.51 -20.50
N ASP A 349 -2.70 12.76 -21.37
CA ASP A 349 -1.86 11.75 -22.01
C ASP A 349 -0.55 11.51 -21.26
N GLY A 350 -0.24 12.33 -20.22
CA GLY A 350 0.82 12.11 -19.27
C GLY A 350 0.50 10.94 -18.32
N TRP A 351 1.45 10.63 -17.46
CA TRP A 351 1.32 9.49 -16.52
C TRP A 351 0.04 9.54 -15.70
N PHE A 352 -0.20 10.67 -15.00
CA PHE A 352 -1.37 10.76 -14.11
C PHE A 352 -2.69 10.67 -14.85
N GLY A 353 -2.84 11.28 -16.01
CA GLY A 353 -4.06 11.15 -16.82
C GLY A 353 -4.25 9.75 -17.39
N ALA A 354 -3.14 9.05 -17.72
CA ALA A 354 -3.20 7.70 -18.28
C ALA A 354 -3.44 6.61 -17.22
N THR A 355 -3.04 6.84 -15.97
CA THR A 355 -3.14 5.85 -14.88
C THR A 355 -4.17 6.26 -13.83
N ASN A 356 -4.02 7.41 -13.21
CA ASN A 356 -4.85 7.81 -12.07
C ASN A 356 -6.32 8.01 -12.44
N ASP A 357 -6.61 8.63 -13.57
CA ASP A 357 -8.01 8.79 -14.02
C ASP A 357 -8.64 7.44 -14.36
N ALA A 358 -7.87 6.55 -15.00
CA ALA A 358 -8.32 5.20 -15.33
C ALA A 358 -8.53 4.30 -14.10
N MET A 359 -7.80 4.55 -13.01
CA MET A 359 -7.83 3.76 -11.78
C MET A 359 -8.63 4.43 -10.65
N GLY A 360 -9.06 5.67 -10.83
CA GLY A 360 -9.75 6.45 -9.79
C GLY A 360 -8.84 6.84 -8.62
N GLU A 361 -7.54 6.95 -8.86
CA GLU A 361 -6.54 7.24 -7.83
C GLU A 361 -6.23 8.73 -7.74
N ALA A 362 -5.89 9.20 -6.54
CA ALA A 362 -5.48 10.57 -6.30
C ALA A 362 -4.02 10.80 -6.74
N VAL A 363 -3.73 12.01 -7.22
CA VAL A 363 -2.38 12.39 -7.64
C VAL A 363 -1.68 13.22 -6.55
N PRO A 364 -0.37 12.99 -6.29
CA PRO A 364 0.35 13.68 -5.22
C PRO A 364 0.86 15.07 -5.59
N CYS A 365 0.62 15.55 -6.80
CA CYS A 365 1.18 16.82 -7.29
C CYS A 365 0.14 17.93 -7.41
N MET A 366 0.62 19.15 -7.32
CA MET A 366 -0.16 20.39 -7.45
C MET A 366 0.24 21.16 -8.70
N PRO A 367 -0.76 21.80 -9.36
CA PRO A 367 -2.18 21.46 -9.40
C PRO A 367 -2.42 20.27 -10.34
N TYR A 368 -3.38 19.41 -10.04
CA TYR A 368 -3.89 18.46 -11.04
C TYR A 368 -5.08 19.09 -11.75
N GLU A 369 -4.91 19.40 -13.03
CA GLU A 369 -5.95 20.04 -13.85
C GLU A 369 -6.92 19.05 -14.49
N GLY A 370 -6.65 17.71 -14.35
CA GLY A 370 -7.52 16.66 -14.83
C GLY A 370 -8.83 16.55 -14.05
N GLN A 371 -9.80 15.88 -14.65
CA GLN A 371 -11.07 15.53 -13.99
C GLN A 371 -11.03 14.06 -13.64
N TYR A 372 -11.31 13.74 -12.39
CA TYR A 372 -11.58 12.37 -11.99
C TYR A 372 -12.95 11.97 -12.49
N SER A 373 -13.07 10.78 -13.09
CA SER A 373 -14.35 10.24 -13.58
C SER A 373 -15.20 9.66 -12.45
N ALA A 374 -14.57 9.16 -11.37
CA ALA A 374 -15.26 8.57 -10.24
C ALA A 374 -15.89 9.63 -9.33
N LYS A 375 -17.18 9.49 -9.01
CA LYS A 375 -17.94 10.49 -8.21
C LYS A 375 -17.40 10.66 -6.79
N TYR A 376 -16.95 9.58 -6.13
CA TYR A 376 -16.37 9.65 -4.78
C TYR A 376 -15.12 10.54 -4.71
N MET A 377 -14.51 10.85 -5.86
CA MET A 377 -13.39 11.79 -5.92
C MET A 377 -13.81 13.24 -5.68
N ASP A 378 -15.09 13.58 -5.80
CA ASP A 378 -15.60 14.91 -5.39
C ASP A 378 -15.62 15.00 -3.85
N ASP A 379 -15.97 13.91 -3.16
CA ASP A 379 -15.90 13.82 -1.69
C ASP A 379 -14.44 13.91 -1.23
N TYR A 380 -13.52 13.16 -1.86
CA TYR A 380 -12.08 13.25 -1.61
C TYR A 380 -11.58 14.71 -1.74
N LYS A 381 -11.91 15.40 -2.84
CA LYS A 381 -11.53 16.81 -3.04
C LYS A 381 -12.10 17.73 -1.95
N ALA A 382 -13.31 17.47 -1.46
CA ALA A 382 -13.90 18.25 -0.38
C ALA A 382 -13.09 18.11 0.91
N TYR A 383 -12.65 16.90 1.28
CA TYR A 383 -11.76 16.66 2.41
C TYR A 383 -10.41 17.36 2.25
N MET A 384 -9.79 17.27 1.08
CA MET A 384 -8.51 17.93 0.80
C MET A 384 -8.62 19.45 0.87
N ASN A 385 -9.65 20.04 0.25
CA ASN A 385 -9.85 21.48 0.21
C ASN A 385 -10.21 22.09 1.57
N SER A 386 -10.88 21.34 2.43
CA SER A 386 -11.22 21.79 3.79
C SER A 386 -10.07 21.59 4.80
N GLY A 387 -9.04 20.82 4.43
CA GLY A 387 -7.99 20.41 5.35
C GLY A 387 -8.44 19.34 6.35
N ALA A 388 -9.61 18.72 6.14
CA ALA A 388 -10.10 17.61 6.95
C ALA A 388 -9.45 16.27 6.53
N ASN A 389 -8.14 16.24 6.53
CA ASN A 389 -7.33 15.06 6.21
C ASN A 389 -6.14 14.93 7.18
N ARG A 390 -5.55 13.75 7.26
CA ARG A 390 -4.35 13.44 8.04
C ARG A 390 -3.51 12.37 7.33
N PRO A 391 -2.19 12.30 7.60
CA PRO A 391 -1.34 11.23 7.05
C PRO A 391 -1.65 9.88 7.69
N TRP A 392 -1.25 8.80 7.00
CA TRP A 392 -1.35 7.43 7.53
C TRP A 392 -0.34 7.18 8.64
N VAL A 393 -0.78 6.54 9.70
CA VAL A 393 0.06 6.27 10.87
C VAL A 393 0.98 5.07 10.64
N TYR A 394 0.43 3.94 10.16
CA TYR A 394 1.15 2.66 10.15
C TYR A 394 2.40 2.66 9.26
N GLN A 395 2.44 3.49 8.22
CA GLN A 395 3.60 3.60 7.34
C GLN A 395 4.78 4.32 8.01
N GLN A 396 4.51 5.05 9.07
CA GLN A 396 5.49 5.82 9.86
C GLN A 396 6.01 5.02 11.08
N LEU A 397 5.43 3.86 11.36
CA LEU A 397 5.81 2.96 12.45
C LEU A 397 6.99 2.05 12.05
N PRO A 398 7.61 1.33 13.00
CA PRO A 398 8.71 0.41 12.71
C PRO A 398 8.37 -0.59 11.60
N ALA A 399 9.36 -0.95 10.79
CA ALA A 399 9.17 -1.90 9.69
C ALA A 399 8.61 -3.23 10.19
N GLY A 400 7.53 -3.70 9.60
CA GLY A 400 6.81 -4.92 10.02
C GLY A 400 5.56 -4.66 10.85
N SER A 401 5.37 -3.45 11.40
CA SER A 401 4.19 -3.09 12.21
C SER A 401 2.87 -3.41 11.51
N ASN A 402 2.79 -3.15 10.20
CA ASN A 402 1.59 -3.43 9.41
C ASN A 402 1.14 -4.91 9.47
N THR A 403 2.08 -5.84 9.45
CA THR A 403 1.79 -7.28 9.53
C THR A 403 1.33 -7.66 10.93
N GLU A 404 2.04 -7.21 11.94
CA GLU A 404 1.73 -7.54 13.33
C GLU A 404 0.41 -6.92 13.78
N ILE A 405 0.16 -5.64 13.48
CA ILE A 405 -1.13 -4.98 13.74
C ILE A 405 -2.27 -5.79 13.10
N GLY A 406 -2.15 -6.10 11.81
CA GLY A 406 -3.18 -6.86 11.10
C GLY A 406 -3.51 -8.20 11.76
N ASN A 407 -2.48 -8.97 12.14
CA ASN A 407 -2.64 -10.28 12.77
C ASN A 407 -3.27 -10.19 14.16
N ILE A 408 -2.86 -9.22 14.98
CA ILE A 408 -3.38 -9.01 16.34
C ILE A 408 -4.84 -8.56 16.30
N ILE A 409 -5.16 -7.60 15.44
CA ILE A 409 -6.54 -7.12 15.27
C ILE A 409 -7.43 -8.22 14.67
N GLN A 410 -6.90 -9.06 13.77
CA GLN A 410 -7.63 -10.22 13.28
C GLN A 410 -7.96 -11.22 14.41
N ALA A 411 -7.02 -11.46 15.34
CA ALA A 411 -7.27 -12.28 16.51
C ALA A 411 -8.36 -11.67 17.44
N TYR A 412 -8.37 -10.35 17.59
CA TYR A 412 -9.43 -9.63 18.30
C TYR A 412 -10.80 -9.78 17.61
N MET A 413 -10.86 -9.52 16.31
CA MET A 413 -12.10 -9.66 15.53
C MET A 413 -12.65 -11.09 15.58
N ALA A 414 -11.78 -12.09 15.61
CA ALA A 414 -12.14 -13.50 15.76
C ALA A 414 -12.54 -13.89 17.20
N GLY A 415 -12.40 -12.98 18.18
CA GLY A 415 -12.68 -13.25 19.59
C GLY A 415 -11.65 -14.16 20.28
N SER A 416 -10.45 -14.32 19.69
CA SER A 416 -9.35 -15.11 20.26
C SER A 416 -8.62 -14.37 21.37
N VAL A 417 -8.63 -13.05 21.34
CA VAL A 417 -8.09 -12.15 22.37
C VAL A 417 -9.13 -11.05 22.67
N ASP A 418 -9.11 -10.54 23.89
CA ASP A 418 -9.89 -9.35 24.25
C ASP A 418 -9.12 -8.05 23.96
N LYS A 419 -9.75 -6.90 24.15
CA LYS A 419 -9.16 -5.57 23.89
C LYS A 419 -7.86 -5.34 24.66
N GLU A 420 -7.84 -5.66 25.96
CA GLU A 420 -6.65 -5.44 26.80
C GLU A 420 -5.48 -6.33 26.35
N GLN A 421 -5.78 -7.58 25.95
CA GLN A 421 -4.80 -8.49 25.39
C GLN A 421 -4.29 -8.01 24.03
N ALA A 422 -5.18 -7.49 23.18
CA ALA A 422 -4.78 -6.94 21.88
C ALA A 422 -3.85 -5.73 22.05
N LEU A 423 -4.20 -4.77 22.91
CA LEU A 423 -3.36 -3.61 23.20
C LEU A 423 -1.99 -4.01 23.79
N GLN A 424 -1.98 -4.98 24.70
CA GLN A 424 -0.72 -5.49 25.24
C GLN A 424 0.15 -6.14 24.15
N GLN A 425 -0.44 -6.98 23.28
CA GLN A 425 0.29 -7.62 22.19
C GLN A 425 0.82 -6.62 21.17
N LEU A 426 0.06 -5.55 20.88
CA LEU A 426 0.51 -4.46 20.01
C LEU A 426 1.75 -3.76 20.59
N ASP A 427 1.74 -3.44 21.89
CA ASP A 427 2.88 -2.82 22.56
C ASP A 427 4.10 -3.76 22.60
N GLU A 428 3.90 -5.05 22.93
CA GLU A 428 4.95 -6.06 22.92
C GLU A 428 5.57 -6.22 21.54
N SER A 429 4.73 -6.31 20.50
CA SER A 429 5.17 -6.41 19.10
C SER A 429 5.99 -5.20 18.66
N ASN A 430 5.57 -3.98 19.02
CA ASN A 430 6.35 -2.78 18.71
C ASN A 430 7.75 -2.83 19.34
N GLN A 431 7.87 -3.31 20.59
CA GLN A 431 9.17 -3.48 21.26
C GLN A 431 10.05 -4.54 20.58
N GLU A 432 9.45 -5.64 20.10
CA GLU A 432 10.17 -6.69 19.38
C GLU A 432 10.69 -6.20 18.03
N LEU A 433 9.90 -5.42 17.30
CA LEU A 433 10.30 -4.83 16.01
C LEU A 433 11.45 -3.83 16.15
N LEU A 434 11.54 -3.14 17.26
CA LEU A 434 12.64 -2.19 17.54
C LEU A 434 13.94 -2.89 17.99
N ASN A 435 13.86 -4.13 18.52
CA ASN A 435 14.99 -4.88 19.05
C ASN A 435 15.02 -6.31 18.45
N PRO A 436 15.17 -6.44 17.11
CA PRO A 436 15.08 -7.71 16.39
C PRO A 436 16.24 -8.70 16.69
#